data_3154774ae347ef09da82c448632bf28d
#
_entry.id   3154774ae347ef09da82c448632bf28d
#
_cell.length_a   1.000
_cell.length_b   1.000
_cell.length_c   1.000
_cell.angle_alpha   90.00
_cell.angle_beta   90.00
_cell.angle_gamma   90.00
#
_symmetry.space_group_name_H-M   'P 1'
#
loop_
_entity.id
_entity.type
_entity.pdbx_description
1 polymer ?
#
loop_
_entity_poly.entity_id
_entity_poly.type
_entity_poly.pdbx_seq_one_letter_code
_entity_poly.pdbx_strand_id
1 'polypeptide(L)'
;MDPETIVITSPTKIITVYGADSYFGAHMVKHLDHTNQMVYGFSQNKDLNLDEEPMLVQGREKITFEPAPIVSDWIVVCLDPSIGVNTYFSRMKHLCNYLIEQEFFGRVCFVSSANICQSSYKEISEDTVVCPRNETDLALAIGENFLNVMLHHKKNQAGTLVVRVGVPYGNEVGLSDTTGMINRLIQKAAAGEALEVVKPTEVKRSCTHIYDICEALIGLLATGDLCPFLVNIPGETLTIQDIITTVTERFPVDINYRPCTNDDQDFFIGDQHLSDEYFKENSDYERKINFKKWFNDTFTGEFTKSKPCISL
;
A
#
# COMPACT_ATOMS: atom_id res chain seq x y z
N MET A 1 -40.21 20.43 -21.33
CA MET A 1 -39.64 19.06 -21.28
C MET A 1 -38.17 19.23 -21.04
N ASP A 2 -37.73 19.05 -19.80
CA ASP A 2 -36.31 19.07 -19.47
C ASP A 2 -35.68 17.81 -20.06
N PRO A 3 -34.50 17.91 -20.69
CA PRO A 3 -33.77 16.74 -21.13
C PRO A 3 -33.27 16.01 -19.90
N GLU A 4 -33.80 14.81 -19.65
CA GLU A 4 -33.25 13.88 -18.67
C GLU A 4 -31.76 13.70 -18.95
N THR A 5 -30.93 14.22 -18.05
CA THR A 5 -29.50 13.97 -18.03
C THR A 5 -29.34 12.48 -17.73
N ILE A 6 -29.07 11.70 -18.76
CA ILE A 6 -28.69 10.28 -18.61
C ILE A 6 -27.33 10.29 -17.93
N VAL A 7 -27.33 10.13 -16.62
CA VAL A 7 -26.10 9.85 -15.86
C VAL A 7 -25.72 8.41 -16.21
N ILE A 8 -24.77 8.26 -17.12
CA ILE A 8 -24.13 6.96 -17.39
C ILE A 8 -23.27 6.67 -16.15
N THR A 9 -23.85 6.00 -15.16
CA THR A 9 -23.05 5.45 -14.09
C THR A 9 -22.26 4.28 -14.64
N SER A 10 -20.92 4.31 -14.48
CA SER A 10 -20.10 3.15 -14.77
C SER A 10 -20.68 1.93 -14.04
N PRO A 11 -20.68 0.73 -14.66
CA PRO A 11 -21.20 -0.45 -14.00
C PRO A 11 -20.47 -0.68 -12.68
N THR A 12 -21.25 -0.97 -11.63
CA THR A 12 -20.71 -1.32 -10.31
C THR A 12 -19.75 -2.51 -10.45
N LYS A 13 -18.51 -2.34 -9.99
CA LYS A 13 -17.52 -3.42 -9.93
C LYS A 13 -17.59 -4.14 -8.60
N ILE A 14 -17.33 -5.43 -8.64
CA ILE A 14 -17.14 -6.24 -7.44
C ILE A 14 -15.64 -6.34 -7.19
N ILE A 15 -15.17 -5.84 -6.06
CA ILE A 15 -13.77 -5.77 -5.69
C ILE A 15 -13.53 -6.57 -4.42
N THR A 16 -12.60 -7.51 -4.47
CA THR A 16 -12.14 -8.24 -3.29
C THR A 16 -10.80 -7.70 -2.82
N VAL A 17 -10.70 -7.33 -1.55
CA VAL A 17 -9.46 -6.92 -0.88
C VAL A 17 -8.97 -8.05 0.01
N TYR A 18 -7.86 -8.68 -0.39
CA TYR A 18 -7.20 -9.73 0.35
C TYR A 18 -6.13 -9.16 1.28
N GLY A 19 -6.24 -9.40 2.58
CA GLY A 19 -5.48 -8.68 3.60
C GLY A 19 -6.16 -7.36 4.01
N ALA A 20 -7.49 -7.36 4.10
CA ALA A 20 -8.32 -6.19 4.43
C ALA A 20 -8.04 -5.61 5.83
N ASP A 21 -7.40 -6.37 6.70
CA ASP A 21 -6.95 -5.98 8.04
C ASP A 21 -5.48 -5.49 8.09
N SER A 22 -4.78 -5.49 6.96
CA SER A 22 -3.46 -4.87 6.82
C SER A 22 -3.58 -3.35 6.67
N TYR A 23 -2.45 -2.64 6.78
CA TYR A 23 -2.41 -1.19 6.56
C TYR A 23 -2.97 -0.79 5.18
N PHE A 24 -2.45 -1.39 4.11
CA PHE A 24 -2.94 -1.10 2.75
C PHE A 24 -4.37 -1.57 2.53
N GLY A 25 -4.72 -2.76 3.02
CA GLY A 25 -6.04 -3.33 2.81
C GLY A 25 -7.13 -2.54 3.51
N ALA A 26 -6.93 -2.14 4.77
CA ALA A 26 -7.91 -1.35 5.53
C ALA A 26 -8.16 0.02 4.89
N HIS A 27 -7.12 0.68 4.39
CA HIS A 27 -7.27 1.96 3.68
C HIS A 27 -7.94 1.77 2.32
N MET A 28 -7.62 0.68 1.59
CA MET A 28 -8.27 0.35 0.32
C MET A 28 -9.77 0.13 0.51
N VAL A 29 -10.16 -0.65 1.52
CA VAL A 29 -11.57 -0.88 1.88
C VAL A 29 -12.26 0.44 2.21
N LYS A 30 -11.66 1.27 3.08
CA LYS A 30 -12.23 2.59 3.41
C LYS A 30 -12.36 3.50 2.20
N HIS A 31 -11.36 3.50 1.32
CA HIS A 31 -11.37 4.29 0.10
C HIS A 31 -12.51 3.85 -0.83
N LEU A 32 -12.66 2.54 -1.04
CA LEU A 32 -13.70 1.98 -1.90
C LEU A 32 -15.11 2.13 -1.32
N ASP A 33 -15.28 2.19 0.01
CA ASP A 33 -16.58 2.41 0.67
C ASP A 33 -17.23 3.75 0.27
N HIS A 34 -16.44 4.72 -0.14
CA HIS A 34 -16.91 6.01 -0.67
C HIS A 34 -17.24 5.99 -2.17
N THR A 35 -17.06 4.86 -2.82
CA THR A 35 -17.35 4.66 -4.24
C THR A 35 -18.62 3.84 -4.42
N ASN A 36 -19.15 3.78 -5.64
CA ASN A 36 -20.31 2.96 -5.96
C ASN A 36 -19.91 1.51 -6.32
N GLN A 37 -18.91 0.95 -5.60
CA GLN A 37 -18.38 -0.40 -5.81
C GLN A 37 -18.89 -1.35 -4.71
N MET A 38 -19.00 -2.63 -5.04
CA MET A 38 -19.24 -3.67 -4.04
C MET A 38 -17.91 -4.22 -3.55
N VAL A 39 -17.65 -4.17 -2.25
CA VAL A 39 -16.34 -4.51 -1.68
C VAL A 39 -16.44 -5.68 -0.72
N TYR A 40 -15.61 -6.69 -0.93
CA TYR A 40 -15.41 -7.82 -0.03
C TYR A 40 -14.00 -7.75 0.57
N GLY A 41 -13.88 -7.97 1.88
CA GLY A 41 -12.60 -7.99 2.58
C GLY A 41 -12.30 -9.36 3.18
N PHE A 42 -11.07 -9.85 2.99
CA PHE A 42 -10.56 -11.03 3.68
C PHE A 42 -9.43 -10.65 4.63
N SER A 43 -9.54 -11.10 5.89
CA SER A 43 -8.48 -10.91 6.87
C SER A 43 -7.28 -11.77 6.57
N GLN A 44 -6.07 -11.22 6.77
CA GLN A 44 -4.82 -11.98 6.72
C GLN A 44 -4.55 -12.78 8.00
N ASN A 45 -5.20 -12.43 9.13
CA ASN A 45 -4.91 -13.01 10.44
C ASN A 45 -5.67 -14.32 10.71
N LYS A 46 -6.67 -14.64 9.90
CA LYS A 46 -7.33 -15.95 9.95
C LYS A 46 -6.64 -16.91 8.99
N ASP A 47 -6.44 -18.14 9.42
CA ASP A 47 -6.09 -19.21 8.48
C ASP A 47 -7.17 -19.21 7.40
N LEU A 48 -6.74 -18.96 6.16
CA LEU A 48 -7.64 -18.99 5.04
C LEU A 48 -8.07 -20.44 4.83
N ASN A 49 -9.11 -20.79 5.53
CA ASN A 49 -10.02 -21.76 4.99
C ASN A 49 -10.78 -20.99 3.92
N LEU A 50 -10.53 -21.24 2.64
CA LEU A 50 -11.30 -20.63 1.54
C LEU A 50 -12.75 -21.12 1.54
N ASP A 51 -13.06 -22.08 2.39
CA ASP A 51 -14.42 -22.49 2.75
C ASP A 51 -15.02 -21.55 3.81
N GLU A 52 -14.24 -20.61 4.40
CA GLU A 52 -14.72 -19.60 5.32
C GLU A 52 -14.96 -18.26 4.57
N GLU A 53 -16.07 -17.74 4.77
CA GLU A 53 -16.84 -16.64 4.21
C GLU A 53 -16.10 -15.29 4.09
N PRO A 54 -16.22 -14.59 2.94
CA PRO A 54 -15.73 -13.23 2.80
C PRO A 54 -16.52 -12.24 3.67
N MET A 55 -15.80 -11.26 4.23
CA MET A 55 -16.40 -10.16 4.95
C MET A 55 -16.92 -9.12 3.95
N LEU A 56 -18.25 -8.99 3.83
CA LEU A 56 -18.84 -7.90 3.06
C LEU A 56 -18.66 -6.58 3.82
N VAL A 57 -17.94 -5.65 3.24
CA VAL A 57 -17.76 -4.31 3.79
C VAL A 57 -18.62 -3.35 2.96
N GLN A 58 -19.86 -3.22 3.30
CA GLN A 58 -20.72 -2.17 2.74
C GLN A 58 -21.44 -1.46 3.89
N GLY A 59 -21.16 -0.13 4.02
CA GLY A 59 -21.96 0.79 4.82
C GLY A 59 -22.33 0.33 6.22
N ARG A 60 -21.42 0.39 7.18
CA ARG A 60 -21.61 0.37 8.65
C ARG A 60 -22.51 -0.70 9.30
N GLU A 61 -23.17 -1.57 8.56
CA GLU A 61 -24.01 -2.61 9.16
C GLU A 61 -23.72 -4.00 8.57
N LYS A 62 -23.11 -4.82 9.45
CA LYS A 62 -22.99 -6.29 9.36
C LYS A 62 -22.06 -6.87 8.29
N ILE A 63 -20.97 -7.27 8.82
CA ILE A 63 -20.09 -8.36 8.37
C ILE A 63 -20.89 -9.66 8.41
N THR A 64 -21.26 -10.19 7.29
CA THR A 64 -21.82 -11.55 7.18
C THR A 64 -20.88 -12.41 6.35
N PHE A 65 -20.67 -13.61 6.83
CA PHE A 65 -19.77 -14.59 6.30
C PHE A 65 -20.57 -15.66 5.54
N GLU A 66 -20.51 -15.70 4.23
CA GLU A 66 -21.03 -16.83 3.43
C GLU A 66 -20.04 -17.18 2.32
N PRO A 67 -19.75 -18.49 2.07
CA PRO A 67 -18.85 -18.89 1.01
C PRO A 67 -19.52 -18.56 -0.32
N ALA A 68 -19.17 -17.41 -0.87
CA ALA A 68 -19.55 -17.08 -2.24
C ALA A 68 -18.40 -17.48 -3.16
N PRO A 69 -18.67 -18.06 -4.33
CA PRO A 69 -17.66 -18.15 -5.38
C PRO A 69 -17.14 -16.74 -5.60
N ILE A 70 -15.83 -16.57 -5.81
CA ILE A 70 -15.26 -15.25 -6.07
C ILE A 70 -15.85 -14.72 -7.38
N VAL A 71 -16.99 -14.05 -7.27
CA VAL A 71 -17.57 -13.27 -8.35
C VAL A 71 -17.01 -11.85 -8.20
N SER A 72 -15.69 -11.72 -8.39
CA SER A 72 -15.03 -10.42 -8.33
C SER A 72 -14.59 -10.01 -9.73
N ASP A 73 -14.75 -8.74 -10.05
CA ASP A 73 -14.10 -8.15 -11.22
C ASP A 73 -12.62 -7.93 -10.96
N TRP A 74 -12.29 -7.50 -9.74
CA TRP A 74 -10.91 -7.20 -9.32
C TRP A 74 -10.60 -7.80 -7.95
N ILE A 75 -9.36 -8.25 -7.79
CA ILE A 75 -8.80 -8.70 -6.51
C ILE A 75 -7.58 -7.85 -6.21
N VAL A 76 -7.57 -7.16 -5.06
CA VAL A 76 -6.44 -6.38 -4.59
C VAL A 76 -5.79 -7.13 -3.44
N VAL A 77 -4.54 -7.55 -3.61
CA VAL A 77 -3.78 -8.31 -2.63
C VAL A 77 -2.91 -7.35 -1.82
N CYS A 78 -3.26 -7.17 -0.55
CA CYS A 78 -2.63 -6.26 0.39
C CYS A 78 -2.06 -7.02 1.61
N LEU A 79 -1.53 -8.21 1.43
CA LEU A 79 -0.95 -8.99 2.53
C LEU A 79 0.21 -8.24 3.19
N ASP A 80 0.20 -8.17 4.52
CA ASP A 80 1.32 -7.63 5.28
C ASP A 80 2.45 -8.68 5.33
N PRO A 81 3.65 -8.36 4.83
CA PRO A 81 4.77 -9.30 4.85
C PRO A 81 5.28 -9.63 6.27
N SER A 82 4.89 -8.85 7.30
CA SER A 82 5.26 -9.10 8.70
C SER A 82 4.65 -10.38 9.30
N ILE A 83 3.67 -11.00 8.63
CA ILE A 83 3.11 -12.31 9.04
C ILE A 83 4.10 -13.48 8.97
N GLY A 84 5.30 -13.22 8.48
CA GLY A 84 6.38 -14.19 8.31
C GLY A 84 6.38 -14.85 6.93
N VAL A 85 7.58 -15.08 6.39
CA VAL A 85 7.77 -15.53 5.00
C VAL A 85 7.07 -16.84 4.67
N ASN A 86 7.04 -17.81 5.58
CA ASN A 86 6.40 -19.10 5.34
C ASN A 86 4.87 -18.98 5.24
N THR A 87 4.27 -18.20 6.14
CA THR A 87 2.82 -17.93 6.12
C THR A 87 2.45 -17.15 4.86
N TYR A 88 3.23 -16.13 4.53
CA TYR A 88 3.04 -15.33 3.33
C TYR A 88 3.11 -16.19 2.06
N PHE A 89 4.14 -17.04 1.94
CA PHE A 89 4.29 -17.99 0.83
C PHE A 89 3.08 -18.91 0.71
N SER A 90 2.65 -19.52 1.82
CA SER A 90 1.50 -20.41 1.84
C SER A 90 0.24 -19.71 1.35
N ARG A 91 -0.04 -18.50 1.82
CA ARG A 91 -1.21 -17.71 1.43
C ARG A 91 -1.19 -17.30 -0.04
N MET A 92 -0.05 -16.82 -0.54
CA MET A 92 0.09 -16.48 -1.95
C MET A 92 -0.10 -17.69 -2.87
N LYS A 93 0.52 -18.82 -2.52
CA LYS A 93 0.35 -20.08 -3.25
C LYS A 93 -1.10 -20.51 -3.30
N HIS A 94 -1.77 -20.47 -2.14
CA HIS A 94 -3.17 -20.86 -2.02
C HIS A 94 -4.09 -19.96 -2.84
N LEU A 95 -3.93 -18.65 -2.76
CA LEU A 95 -4.67 -17.70 -3.58
C LEU A 95 -4.49 -17.96 -5.08
N CYS A 96 -3.23 -18.08 -5.54
CA CYS A 96 -2.97 -18.35 -6.96
C CYS A 96 -3.57 -19.66 -7.44
N ASN A 97 -3.45 -20.76 -6.67
CA ASN A 97 -4.05 -22.03 -7.01
C ASN A 97 -5.57 -21.93 -7.10
N TYR A 98 -6.20 -21.29 -6.12
CA TYR A 98 -7.64 -21.08 -6.11
C TYR A 98 -8.13 -20.31 -7.34
N LEU A 99 -7.46 -19.22 -7.70
CA LEU A 99 -7.80 -18.43 -8.89
C LEU A 99 -7.67 -19.25 -10.18
N ILE A 100 -6.68 -20.14 -10.26
CA ILE A 100 -6.49 -21.04 -11.39
C ILE A 100 -7.62 -22.07 -11.45
N GLU A 101 -7.96 -22.70 -10.32
CA GLU A 101 -9.00 -23.73 -10.22
C GLU A 101 -10.40 -23.17 -10.52
N GLN A 102 -10.65 -21.91 -10.13
CA GLN A 102 -11.91 -21.22 -10.42
C GLN A 102 -11.95 -20.58 -11.81
N GLU A 103 -10.92 -20.77 -12.64
CA GLU A 103 -10.82 -20.15 -13.96
C GLU A 103 -11.10 -18.63 -13.91
N PHE A 104 -10.51 -17.94 -12.92
CA PHE A 104 -10.77 -16.53 -12.69
C PHE A 104 -10.39 -15.64 -13.89
N PHE A 105 -11.33 -14.83 -14.37
CA PHE A 105 -11.18 -13.97 -15.54
C PHE A 105 -10.99 -12.48 -15.22
N GLY A 106 -11.08 -12.11 -13.95
CA GLY A 106 -10.94 -10.74 -13.50
C GLY A 106 -9.50 -10.25 -13.48
N ARG A 107 -9.23 -9.23 -12.69
CA ARG A 107 -7.88 -8.67 -12.51
C ARG A 107 -7.37 -8.90 -11.11
N VAL A 108 -6.10 -9.18 -11.00
CA VAL A 108 -5.39 -9.35 -9.72
C VAL A 108 -4.33 -8.28 -9.63
N CYS A 109 -4.45 -7.39 -8.65
CA CYS A 109 -3.44 -6.40 -8.32
C CYS A 109 -2.73 -6.79 -7.02
N PHE A 110 -1.42 -6.79 -7.02
CA PHE A 110 -0.58 -7.06 -5.85
C PHE A 110 0.15 -5.80 -5.44
N VAL A 111 -0.02 -5.41 -4.17
CA VAL A 111 0.69 -4.26 -3.58
C VAL A 111 2.03 -4.73 -3.03
N SER A 112 3.10 -4.31 -3.70
CA SER A 112 4.49 -4.58 -3.36
C SER A 112 5.20 -3.31 -2.89
N SER A 113 6.49 -3.36 -2.67
CA SER A 113 7.30 -2.23 -2.20
C SER A 113 8.57 -2.04 -3.04
N ALA A 114 8.95 -0.79 -3.24
CA ALA A 114 10.24 -0.43 -3.82
C ALA A 114 11.44 -0.91 -2.97
N ASN A 115 11.21 -1.24 -1.70
CA ASN A 115 12.28 -1.72 -0.81
C ASN A 115 12.91 -3.03 -1.28
N ILE A 116 12.19 -3.84 -2.06
CA ILE A 116 12.75 -5.08 -2.62
C ILE A 116 13.79 -4.84 -3.71
N CYS A 117 13.87 -3.61 -4.23
CA CYS A 117 14.81 -3.25 -5.27
C CYS A 117 16.17 -2.88 -4.69
N GLN A 118 17.22 -3.10 -5.48
CA GLN A 118 18.54 -2.65 -5.11
C GLN A 118 18.55 -1.13 -4.95
N SER A 119 18.93 -0.65 -3.76
CA SER A 119 19.11 0.79 -3.55
C SER A 119 20.32 1.29 -4.35
N SER A 120 20.18 2.43 -4.99
CA SER A 120 21.24 3.07 -5.77
C SER A 120 21.07 4.58 -5.68
N TYR A 121 22.06 5.35 -6.13
CA TYR A 121 21.92 6.80 -6.28
C TYR A 121 21.14 7.20 -7.55
N LYS A 122 20.54 6.23 -8.23
CA LYS A 122 19.67 6.43 -9.38
C LYS A 122 18.21 6.17 -9.01
N GLU A 123 17.33 6.70 -9.82
CA GLU A 123 15.91 6.38 -9.72
C GLU A 123 15.65 4.89 -9.91
N ILE A 124 14.70 4.36 -9.16
CA ILE A 124 14.24 2.99 -9.27
C ILE A 124 13.17 2.95 -10.35
N SER A 125 13.47 2.29 -11.46
CA SER A 125 12.52 1.97 -12.52
C SER A 125 11.95 0.56 -12.33
N GLU A 126 11.00 0.17 -13.18
CA GLU A 126 10.41 -1.16 -13.21
C GLU A 126 11.44 -2.24 -13.52
N ASP A 127 12.48 -1.91 -14.30
CA ASP A 127 13.59 -2.81 -14.68
C ASP A 127 14.69 -2.92 -13.60
N THR A 128 14.56 -2.19 -12.49
CA THR A 128 15.55 -2.24 -11.42
C THR A 128 15.60 -3.63 -10.79
N VAL A 129 16.81 -4.16 -10.62
CA VAL A 129 17.05 -5.50 -10.08
C VAL A 129 16.44 -5.66 -8.70
N VAL A 130 15.63 -6.71 -8.54
CA VAL A 130 15.07 -7.14 -7.25
C VAL A 130 16.17 -7.81 -6.44
N CYS A 131 16.43 -7.29 -5.23
CA CYS A 131 17.48 -7.74 -4.32
C CYS A 131 16.95 -7.74 -2.86
N PRO A 132 16.12 -8.72 -2.46
CA PRO A 132 15.60 -8.82 -1.10
C PRO A 132 16.73 -8.92 -0.07
N ARG A 133 16.63 -8.16 1.02
CA ARG A 133 17.68 -8.05 2.04
C ARG A 133 17.25 -8.53 3.42
N ASN A 134 15.96 -8.74 3.60
CA ASN A 134 15.37 -9.24 4.82
C ASN A 134 14.14 -10.11 4.50
N GLU A 135 13.52 -10.70 5.53
CA GLU A 135 12.36 -11.58 5.36
C GLU A 135 11.15 -10.87 4.77
N THR A 136 10.94 -9.60 5.10
CA THR A 136 9.85 -8.78 4.57
C THR A 136 10.01 -8.55 3.06
N ASP A 137 11.20 -8.15 2.64
CA ASP A 137 11.54 -7.96 1.23
C ASP A 137 11.41 -9.28 0.45
N LEU A 138 11.87 -10.40 1.06
CA LEU A 138 11.77 -11.73 0.46
C LEU A 138 10.30 -12.15 0.28
N ALA A 139 9.44 -11.90 1.26
CA ALA A 139 8.01 -12.21 1.18
C ALA A 139 7.35 -11.47 0.01
N LEU A 140 7.62 -10.17 -0.14
CA LEU A 140 7.10 -9.36 -1.25
C LEU A 140 7.62 -9.83 -2.61
N ALA A 141 8.93 -10.12 -2.72
CA ALA A 141 9.52 -10.66 -3.95
C ALA A 141 8.92 -12.02 -4.34
N ILE A 142 8.61 -12.87 -3.36
CA ILE A 142 7.88 -14.12 -3.57
C ILE A 142 6.48 -13.82 -4.13
N GLY A 143 5.76 -12.85 -3.56
CA GLY A 143 4.43 -12.44 -4.03
C GLY A 143 4.44 -12.02 -5.50
N GLU A 144 5.36 -11.13 -5.89
CA GLU A 144 5.54 -10.73 -7.31
C GLU A 144 5.80 -11.92 -8.22
N ASN A 145 6.69 -12.84 -7.80
CA ASN A 145 7.01 -14.01 -8.59
C ASN A 145 5.82 -14.98 -8.71
N PHE A 146 5.00 -15.14 -7.67
CA PHE A 146 3.78 -15.96 -7.77
C PHE A 146 2.83 -15.44 -8.82
N LEU A 147 2.53 -14.15 -8.80
CA LEU A 147 1.67 -13.56 -9.81
C LEU A 147 2.25 -13.73 -11.22
N ASN A 148 3.54 -13.46 -11.37
CA ASN A 148 4.21 -13.57 -12.66
C ASN A 148 4.17 -15.00 -13.20
N VAL A 149 4.59 -15.98 -12.41
CA VAL A 149 4.74 -17.38 -12.88
C VAL A 149 3.40 -18.11 -12.93
N MET A 150 2.54 -17.88 -11.94
CA MET A 150 1.33 -18.68 -11.78
C MET A 150 0.14 -18.12 -12.56
N LEU A 151 0.03 -16.81 -12.70
CA LEU A 151 -1.09 -16.16 -13.36
C LEU A 151 -0.69 -15.54 -14.70
N HIS A 152 0.29 -14.65 -14.72
CA HIS A 152 0.64 -13.90 -15.93
C HIS A 152 1.18 -14.78 -17.06
N HIS A 153 2.20 -15.61 -16.79
CA HIS A 153 2.82 -16.45 -17.83
C HIS A 153 2.00 -17.68 -18.24
N LYS A 154 1.12 -18.18 -17.37
CA LYS A 154 0.29 -19.34 -17.73
C LYS A 154 -0.87 -19.04 -18.66
N LYS A 155 -0.95 -17.81 -19.17
CA LYS A 155 -2.08 -17.36 -20.00
C LYS A 155 -3.43 -17.65 -19.36
N ASN A 156 -3.49 -17.67 -18.05
CA ASN A 156 -4.75 -17.55 -17.36
C ASN A 156 -5.37 -16.24 -17.82
N GLN A 157 -6.65 -16.25 -18.00
CA GLN A 157 -7.38 -15.11 -18.56
C GLN A 157 -7.43 -13.93 -17.58
N ALA A 158 -6.90 -14.09 -16.36
CA ALA A 158 -6.79 -13.02 -15.39
C ALA A 158 -5.70 -12.00 -15.78
N GLY A 159 -6.07 -10.73 -15.85
CA GLY A 159 -5.10 -9.65 -15.92
C GLY A 159 -4.34 -9.55 -14.60
N THR A 160 -3.03 -9.41 -14.66
CA THR A 160 -2.19 -9.27 -13.44
C THR A 160 -1.46 -7.95 -13.43
N LEU A 161 -1.47 -7.27 -12.29
CA LEU A 161 -0.78 -6.02 -12.04
C LEU A 161 0.00 -6.12 -10.73
N VAL A 162 1.26 -5.77 -10.74
CA VAL A 162 2.07 -5.52 -9.54
C VAL A 162 2.29 -4.02 -9.41
N VAL A 163 1.99 -3.45 -8.26
CA VAL A 163 2.32 -2.06 -7.96
C VAL A 163 3.39 -2.01 -6.87
N ARG A 164 4.52 -1.37 -7.15
CA ARG A 164 5.53 -1.07 -6.14
C ARG A 164 5.34 0.32 -5.62
N VAL A 165 5.24 0.45 -4.31
CA VAL A 165 5.10 1.73 -3.62
C VAL A 165 6.38 2.06 -2.85
N GLY A 166 6.67 3.34 -2.70
CA GLY A 166 7.78 3.82 -1.87
C GLY A 166 7.44 3.76 -0.38
N VAL A 167 7.66 4.87 0.34
CA VAL A 167 7.31 4.99 1.76
C VAL A 167 5.90 5.56 1.89
N PRO A 168 4.92 4.74 2.31
CA PRO A 168 3.56 5.21 2.52
C PRO A 168 3.45 6.05 3.78
N TYR A 169 2.53 7.03 3.78
CA TYR A 169 2.15 7.80 4.95
C TYR A 169 0.65 8.08 4.99
N GLY A 170 0.15 8.55 6.14
CA GLY A 170 -1.27 8.72 6.42
C GLY A 170 -1.85 7.55 7.23
N ASN A 171 -2.86 7.83 8.05
CA ASN A 171 -3.56 6.82 8.85
C ASN A 171 -5.04 7.18 8.98
N GLU A 172 -5.72 7.19 7.86
CA GLU A 172 -7.13 7.59 7.75
C GLU A 172 -8.10 6.62 8.45
N VAL A 173 -7.66 5.40 8.75
CA VAL A 173 -8.47 4.36 9.43
C VAL A 173 -8.17 4.26 10.93
N GLY A 174 -7.18 5.01 11.44
CA GLY A 174 -6.85 5.04 12.87
C GLY A 174 -6.28 3.73 13.40
N LEU A 175 -5.43 3.04 12.63
CA LEU A 175 -4.77 1.81 13.08
C LEU A 175 -3.80 2.11 14.23
N SER A 176 -3.84 1.28 15.28
CA SER A 176 -2.92 1.38 16.43
C SER A 176 -1.48 1.02 16.05
N ASP A 177 -1.31 -0.01 15.23
CA ASP A 177 -0.03 -0.44 14.67
C ASP A 177 0.14 0.13 13.28
N THR A 178 0.73 1.30 13.20
CA THR A 178 0.97 1.94 11.91
C THR A 178 2.21 1.37 11.24
N THR A 179 1.99 0.85 10.05
CA THR A 179 3.05 0.40 9.17
C THR A 179 3.76 1.63 8.56
N GLY A 180 5.06 1.52 8.39
CA GLY A 180 5.84 2.53 7.70
C GLY A 180 6.58 3.49 8.63
N MET A 181 7.71 3.96 8.14
CA MET A 181 8.65 4.80 8.87
C MET A 181 8.02 6.14 9.30
N ILE A 182 7.34 6.81 8.38
CA ILE A 182 6.79 8.17 8.61
C ILE A 182 5.73 8.13 9.71
N ASN A 183 4.77 7.20 9.61
CA ASN A 183 3.71 7.08 10.60
C ASN A 183 4.26 6.80 12.00
N ARG A 184 5.28 5.94 12.12
CA ARG A 184 5.94 5.66 13.40
C ARG A 184 6.68 6.88 13.96
N LEU A 185 7.37 7.66 13.12
CA LEU A 185 8.01 8.90 13.54
C LEU A 185 6.99 9.90 14.09
N ILE A 186 5.88 10.07 13.38
CA ILE A 186 4.79 10.96 13.80
C ILE A 186 4.20 10.51 15.14
N GLN A 187 3.88 9.21 15.29
CA GLN A 187 3.32 8.67 16.54
C GLN A 187 4.24 8.87 17.74
N LYS A 188 5.53 8.55 17.60
CA LYS A 188 6.52 8.74 18.67
C LYS A 188 6.65 10.21 19.04
N ALA A 189 6.80 11.09 18.06
CA ALA A 189 6.91 12.53 18.32
C ALA A 189 5.63 13.08 18.98
N ALA A 190 4.45 12.70 18.51
CA ALA A 190 3.17 13.09 19.11
C ALA A 190 2.99 12.57 20.55
N ALA A 191 3.58 11.41 20.88
CA ALA A 191 3.62 10.87 22.23
C ALA A 191 4.67 11.57 23.14
N GLY A 192 5.48 12.48 22.58
CA GLY A 192 6.57 13.15 23.31
C GLY A 192 7.80 12.27 23.50
N GLU A 193 7.92 11.18 22.74
CA GLU A 193 9.06 10.27 22.81
C GLU A 193 10.22 10.79 21.95
N ALA A 194 11.45 10.55 22.40
CA ALA A 194 12.64 10.85 21.60
C ALA A 194 12.68 10.01 20.33
N LEU A 195 13.13 10.63 19.22
CA LEU A 195 13.27 9.94 17.94
C LEU A 195 14.68 9.34 17.82
N GLU A 196 14.74 8.03 17.55
CA GLU A 196 15.99 7.35 17.17
C GLU A 196 16.16 7.43 15.65
N VAL A 197 17.20 8.11 15.19
CA VAL A 197 17.43 8.38 13.78
C VAL A 197 18.77 7.83 13.31
N VAL A 198 18.73 7.01 12.27
CA VAL A 198 19.93 6.45 11.64
C VAL A 198 20.47 7.41 10.58
N LYS A 199 21.79 7.66 10.62
CA LYS A 199 22.48 8.45 9.59
C LYS A 199 22.96 7.55 8.44
N PRO A 200 23.05 8.08 7.20
CA PRO A 200 22.79 9.46 6.77
C PRO A 200 21.30 9.81 6.66
N THR A 201 20.96 11.06 6.91
CA THR A 201 19.57 11.58 6.82
C THR A 201 19.27 12.29 5.50
N GLU A 202 20.26 12.53 4.68
CA GLU A 202 20.16 13.17 3.37
C GLU A 202 19.67 12.24 2.25
N VAL A 203 19.55 10.95 2.57
CA VAL A 203 19.06 9.94 1.61
C VAL A 203 17.59 10.18 1.26
N LYS A 204 17.29 10.04 -0.03
CA LYS A 204 15.98 10.33 -0.60
C LYS A 204 15.05 9.13 -0.60
N ARG A 205 13.78 9.39 -0.44
CA ARG A 205 12.70 8.40 -0.50
C ARG A 205 11.53 8.94 -1.32
N SER A 206 10.87 8.09 -2.08
CA SER A 206 9.55 8.40 -2.64
C SER A 206 8.52 8.20 -1.53
N CYS A 207 7.85 9.28 -1.13
CA CYS A 207 6.86 9.27 -0.08
C CYS A 207 5.47 9.54 -0.69
N THR A 208 4.51 8.65 -0.46
CA THR A 208 3.20 8.74 -1.09
C THR A 208 2.11 8.60 -0.03
N HIS A 209 1.15 9.51 -0.04
CA HIS A 209 0.00 9.40 0.86
C HIS A 209 -0.84 8.19 0.48
N ILE A 210 -1.33 7.47 1.48
CA ILE A 210 -2.09 6.23 1.27
C ILE A 210 -3.33 6.44 0.37
N TYR A 211 -3.98 7.60 0.45
CA TYR A 211 -5.09 7.95 -0.42
C TYR A 211 -4.66 8.02 -1.89
N ASP A 212 -3.52 8.67 -2.18
CA ASP A 212 -2.98 8.75 -3.55
C ASP A 212 -2.60 7.37 -4.08
N ILE A 213 -2.11 6.47 -3.22
CA ILE A 213 -1.81 5.08 -3.60
C ILE A 213 -3.11 4.35 -3.99
N CYS A 214 -4.17 4.47 -3.19
CA CYS A 214 -5.45 3.82 -3.48
C CYS A 214 -6.06 4.32 -4.79
N GLU A 215 -6.08 5.64 -5.01
CA GLU A 215 -6.59 6.26 -6.24
C GLU A 215 -5.80 5.80 -7.47
N ALA A 216 -4.46 5.86 -7.40
CA ALA A 216 -3.59 5.45 -8.50
C ALA A 216 -3.78 3.97 -8.85
N LEU A 217 -3.88 3.09 -7.84
CA LEU A 217 -4.11 1.67 -8.02
C LEU A 217 -5.45 1.39 -8.71
N ILE A 218 -6.53 2.02 -8.26
CA ILE A 218 -7.86 1.87 -8.88
C ILE A 218 -7.86 2.39 -10.31
N GLY A 219 -7.19 3.53 -10.57
CA GLY A 219 -7.00 4.07 -11.92
C GLY A 219 -6.30 3.06 -12.83
N LEU A 220 -5.20 2.46 -12.39
CA LEU A 220 -4.47 1.43 -13.14
C LEU A 220 -5.32 0.19 -13.39
N LEU A 221 -6.09 -0.28 -12.42
CA LEU A 221 -7.02 -1.40 -12.61
C LEU A 221 -8.11 -1.09 -13.64
N ALA A 222 -8.50 0.17 -13.77
CA ALA A 222 -9.53 0.59 -14.72
C ALA A 222 -9.03 0.72 -16.16
N THR A 223 -7.71 0.74 -16.44
CA THR A 223 -7.15 0.93 -17.80
C THR A 223 -7.46 -0.21 -18.79
N GLY A 224 -8.01 -1.29 -18.35
CA GLY A 224 -8.39 -2.40 -19.22
C GLY A 224 -7.21 -3.29 -19.60
N ASP A 225 -7.27 -3.89 -20.80
CA ASP A 225 -6.26 -4.84 -21.30
C ASP A 225 -4.90 -4.19 -21.57
N LEU A 226 -4.81 -2.87 -21.47
CA LEU A 226 -3.56 -2.10 -21.58
C LEU A 226 -2.80 -2.01 -20.24
N CYS A 227 -3.31 -2.62 -19.16
CA CYS A 227 -2.66 -2.59 -17.87
C CYS A 227 -1.31 -3.32 -17.93
N PRO A 228 -0.19 -2.66 -17.61
CA PRO A 228 1.11 -3.32 -17.58
C PRO A 228 1.19 -4.30 -16.41
N PHE A 229 2.10 -5.29 -16.50
CA PHE A 229 2.29 -6.24 -15.40
C PHE A 229 2.87 -5.60 -14.14
N LEU A 230 3.80 -4.68 -14.27
CA LEU A 230 4.50 -4.03 -13.14
C LEU A 230 4.53 -2.52 -13.35
N VAL A 231 4.18 -1.78 -12.30
CA VAL A 231 4.23 -0.30 -12.28
C VAL A 231 4.71 0.18 -10.92
N ASN A 232 5.61 1.15 -10.90
CA ASN A 232 5.98 1.89 -9.71
C ASN A 232 5.00 3.06 -9.51
N ILE A 233 4.35 3.16 -8.35
CA ILE A 233 3.55 4.35 -8.00
C ILE A 233 4.50 5.40 -7.43
N PRO A 234 4.74 6.52 -8.15
CA PRO A 234 5.67 7.54 -7.72
C PRO A 234 5.14 8.31 -6.51
N GLY A 235 6.07 8.91 -5.76
CA GLY A 235 5.77 9.74 -4.61
C GLY A 235 6.46 11.09 -4.66
N GLU A 236 6.26 11.89 -3.61
CA GLU A 236 7.06 13.07 -3.35
C GLU A 236 8.47 12.63 -2.93
N THR A 237 9.51 13.15 -3.59
CA THR A 237 10.89 12.86 -3.20
C THR A 237 11.27 13.73 -2.01
N LEU A 238 11.41 13.09 -0.84
CA LEU A 238 11.80 13.71 0.42
C LEU A 238 13.06 13.06 0.97
N THR A 239 13.90 13.85 1.62
CA THR A 239 14.97 13.30 2.47
C THR A 239 14.42 12.87 3.82
N ILE A 240 15.09 11.96 4.49
CA ILE A 240 14.76 11.61 5.88
C ILE A 240 14.83 12.87 6.77
N GLN A 241 15.78 13.78 6.49
CA GLN A 241 15.92 15.03 7.21
C GLN A 241 14.70 15.95 7.01
N ASP A 242 14.13 16.05 5.82
CA ASP A 242 12.92 16.86 5.55
C ASP A 242 11.74 16.35 6.37
N ILE A 243 11.58 15.03 6.44
CA ILE A 243 10.51 14.39 7.21
C ILE A 243 10.69 14.68 8.71
N ILE A 244 11.88 14.45 9.26
CA ILE A 244 12.18 14.69 10.67
C ILE A 244 11.96 16.16 11.02
N THR A 245 12.47 17.08 10.20
CA THR A 245 12.32 18.52 10.41
C THR A 245 10.83 18.91 10.45
N THR A 246 10.04 18.45 9.49
CA THR A 246 8.59 18.73 9.45
C THR A 246 7.88 18.20 10.70
N VAL A 247 8.20 17.00 11.14
CA VAL A 247 7.59 16.39 12.33
C VAL A 247 8.00 17.11 13.61
N THR A 248 9.28 17.44 13.77
CA THR A 248 9.80 18.07 15.00
C THR A 248 9.52 19.58 15.09
N GLU A 249 9.29 20.26 14.00
CA GLU A 249 8.74 21.63 14.01
C GLU A 249 7.38 21.67 14.71
N ARG A 250 6.59 20.62 14.59
CA ARG A 250 5.25 20.52 15.17
C ARG A 250 5.24 19.83 16.53
N PHE A 251 5.99 18.76 16.70
CA PHE A 251 6.14 17.98 17.91
C PHE A 251 7.59 18.05 18.39
N PRO A 252 7.98 19.08 19.15
CA PRO A 252 9.35 19.24 19.61
C PRO A 252 9.73 18.10 20.57
N VAL A 253 10.63 17.23 20.13
CA VAL A 253 11.18 16.10 20.88
C VAL A 253 12.69 16.01 20.67
N ASP A 254 13.39 15.31 21.53
CA ASP A 254 14.80 15.02 21.37
C ASP A 254 15.04 14.07 20.21
N ILE A 255 16.14 14.29 19.48
CA ILE A 255 16.55 13.43 18.37
C ILE A 255 17.90 12.80 18.70
N ASN A 256 17.89 11.48 18.81
CA ASN A 256 19.08 10.67 19.08
C ASN A 256 19.61 10.13 17.75
N TYR A 257 20.66 10.73 17.22
CA TYR A 257 21.31 10.25 16.01
C TYR A 257 22.28 9.10 16.34
N ARG A 258 22.17 8.02 15.60
CA ARG A 258 23.12 6.90 15.65
C ARG A 258 23.73 6.59 14.28
N PRO A 259 24.94 6.03 14.22
CA PRO A 259 25.49 5.57 12.95
C PRO A 259 24.66 4.40 12.41
N CYS A 260 24.73 4.22 11.09
CA CYS A 260 24.23 3.03 10.43
C CYS A 260 25.04 1.79 10.89
N THR A 261 24.35 0.74 11.25
CA THR A 261 24.93 -0.57 11.57
C THR A 261 24.79 -1.53 10.40
N ASN A 262 25.35 -2.74 10.50
CA ASN A 262 25.18 -3.75 9.46
C ASN A 262 23.70 -4.15 9.26
N ASP A 263 22.91 -4.08 10.33
CA ASP A 263 21.48 -4.38 10.28
C ASP A 263 20.66 -3.29 9.58
N ASP A 264 21.17 -2.05 9.56
CA ASP A 264 20.51 -0.91 8.92
C ASP A 264 20.99 -0.68 7.47
N GLN A 265 22.16 -1.17 7.12
CA GLN A 265 22.86 -0.80 5.87
C GLN A 265 21.98 -0.95 4.64
N ASP A 266 21.15 -1.97 4.62
CA ASP A 266 20.31 -2.27 3.47
C ASP A 266 19.14 -1.30 3.30
N PHE A 267 18.68 -0.67 4.37
CA PHE A 267 17.56 0.26 4.33
C PHE A 267 17.98 1.72 4.16
N PHE A 268 19.13 2.10 4.74
CA PHE A 268 19.55 3.50 4.83
C PHE A 268 20.65 3.90 3.85
N ILE A 269 21.32 2.94 3.22
CA ILE A 269 22.37 3.22 2.24
C ILE A 269 21.76 3.51 0.88
N GLY A 270 21.92 4.76 0.43
CA GLY A 270 21.52 5.22 -0.89
C GLY A 270 20.08 5.67 -1.00
N ASP A 271 19.82 6.31 -2.12
CA ASP A 271 18.49 6.82 -2.45
C ASP A 271 17.57 5.69 -2.88
N GLN A 272 16.30 5.78 -2.46
CA GLN A 272 15.21 4.94 -2.93
C GLN A 272 14.05 5.84 -3.37
N HIS A 273 14.17 6.43 -4.54
CA HIS A 273 13.09 7.18 -5.15
C HIS A 273 12.71 6.56 -6.49
N LEU A 274 11.43 6.52 -6.75
CA LEU A 274 10.83 5.86 -7.89
C LEU A 274 10.80 6.80 -9.08
N SER A 275 11.16 6.28 -10.26
CA SER A 275 10.88 6.96 -11.52
C SER A 275 9.37 7.07 -11.75
N ASP A 276 8.93 8.17 -12.32
CA ASP A 276 7.53 8.43 -12.65
C ASP A 276 7.23 8.32 -14.15
N GLU A 277 8.25 8.06 -14.98
CA GLU A 277 8.11 8.03 -16.43
C GLU A 277 7.10 6.98 -16.88
N TYR A 278 7.33 5.72 -16.46
CA TYR A 278 6.46 4.61 -16.84
C TYR A 278 5.04 4.73 -16.27
N PHE A 279 4.92 5.28 -15.06
CA PHE A 279 3.62 5.56 -14.45
C PHE A 279 2.82 6.58 -15.26
N LYS A 280 3.44 7.68 -15.70
CA LYS A 280 2.81 8.71 -16.51
C LYS A 280 2.37 8.23 -17.90
N GLU A 281 3.07 7.24 -18.46
CA GLU A 281 2.67 6.62 -19.72
C GLU A 281 1.44 5.72 -19.59
N ASN A 282 1.20 5.17 -18.39
CA ASN A 282 0.18 4.15 -18.13
C ASN A 282 -0.98 4.63 -17.24
N SER A 283 -0.93 5.85 -16.74
CA SER A 283 -1.93 6.41 -15.82
C SER A 283 -2.09 7.92 -16.01
N ASP A 284 -3.33 8.38 -16.08
CA ASP A 284 -3.67 9.81 -16.06
C ASP A 284 -3.74 10.37 -14.62
N TYR A 285 -3.44 9.54 -13.62
CA TYR A 285 -3.52 9.97 -12.24
C TYR A 285 -2.36 10.89 -11.86
N GLU A 286 -2.69 12.05 -11.31
CA GLU A 286 -1.73 12.99 -10.70
C GLU A 286 -1.86 12.97 -9.18
N ARG A 287 -0.72 12.91 -8.47
CA ARG A 287 -0.66 12.99 -7.02
C ARG A 287 -1.30 14.28 -6.50
N LYS A 288 -2.19 14.17 -5.52
CA LYS A 288 -2.97 15.29 -4.97
C LYS A 288 -2.44 15.79 -3.64
N ILE A 289 -1.75 14.92 -2.87
CA ILE A 289 -1.39 15.20 -1.47
C ILE A 289 0.11 15.41 -1.34
N ASN A 290 0.48 16.59 -0.80
CA ASN A 290 1.85 16.95 -0.44
C ASN A 290 2.06 16.67 1.06
N PHE A 291 3.19 16.07 1.44
CA PHE A 291 3.49 15.64 2.81
C PHE A 291 3.40 16.80 3.83
N LYS A 292 4.13 17.88 3.58
CA LYS A 292 4.19 19.00 4.53
C LYS A 292 2.82 19.68 4.72
N LYS A 293 2.09 19.84 3.62
CA LYS A 293 0.74 20.40 3.68
C LYS A 293 -0.22 19.51 4.44
N TRP A 294 -0.29 18.23 4.06
CA TRP A 294 -1.12 17.23 4.75
C TRP A 294 -0.82 17.15 6.24
N PHE A 295 0.47 17.10 6.59
CA PHE A 295 0.90 17.01 7.99
C PHE A 295 0.43 18.22 8.80
N ASN A 296 0.64 19.44 8.27
CA ASN A 296 0.20 20.66 8.93
C ASN A 296 -1.32 20.76 9.05
N ASP A 297 -2.06 20.34 8.01
CA ASP A 297 -3.54 20.38 8.01
C ASP A 297 -4.12 19.35 9.00
N THR A 298 -3.50 18.18 9.11
CA THR A 298 -3.93 17.08 9.99
C THR A 298 -3.67 17.40 11.46
N PHE A 299 -2.53 17.98 11.77
CA PHE A 299 -2.13 18.27 13.15
C PHE A 299 -2.29 19.76 13.48
N THR A 300 -3.43 20.37 13.13
CA THR A 300 -3.81 21.74 13.51
C THR A 300 -4.21 21.80 14.98
N GLY A 301 -3.78 22.82 15.72
CA GLY A 301 -4.12 23.04 17.12
C GLY A 301 -2.88 23.27 18.00
N GLU A 302 -3.02 23.93 19.15
CA GLU A 302 -1.93 24.09 20.10
C GLU A 302 -1.67 22.75 20.83
N PHE A 303 -0.45 22.23 20.69
CA PHE A 303 0.00 21.08 21.45
C PHE A 303 0.29 21.49 22.89
N THR A 304 -0.67 21.35 23.79
CA THR A 304 -0.40 21.45 25.22
C THR A 304 0.10 20.09 25.71
N LYS A 305 1.26 20.08 26.40
CA LYS A 305 1.91 18.87 26.95
C LYS A 305 1.06 18.03 27.95
N SER A 306 -0.23 18.34 28.08
CA SER A 306 -1.15 17.65 28.97
C SER A 306 -2.10 16.76 28.18
N LYS A 307 -1.73 15.47 28.09
CA LYS A 307 -2.45 14.30 27.59
C LYS A 307 -2.77 14.28 26.08
N PRO A 308 -2.19 13.36 25.33
CA PRO A 308 -2.67 13.07 23.98
C PRO A 308 -3.94 12.20 24.09
N CYS A 309 -5.12 12.81 23.97
CA CYS A 309 -6.27 12.13 23.42
C CYS A 309 -6.24 12.41 21.91
N ILE A 310 -5.39 11.74 21.20
CA ILE A 310 -5.51 11.64 19.74
C ILE A 310 -6.28 10.34 19.49
N SER A 311 -7.59 10.46 19.31
CA SER A 311 -8.34 9.46 18.56
C SER A 311 -7.92 9.65 17.09
N LEU A 312 -6.89 8.95 16.69
CA LEU A 312 -6.48 8.76 15.31
C LEU A 312 -7.47 7.85 14.59
#